data_b998763a0211b9f5b854a0e512d5687d
#
_entry.id   b998763a0211b9f5b854a0e512d5687d
#
_cell.length_a   1.000
_cell.length_b   1.000
_cell.length_c   1.000
_cell.angle_alpha   90.00
_cell.angle_beta   90.00
_cell.angle_gamma   90.00
#
_symmetry.space_group_name_H-M   'P 1'
#
loop_
_entity.id
_entity.type
_entity.pdbx_description
1 polymer ?
#
loop_
_entity_poly.entity_id
_entity_poly.type
_entity_poly.pdbx_seq_one_letter_code
_entity_poly.pdbx_strand_id
1 'polypeptide(L)'
;MPSRHTSSSLSARKKAVSGPLRVRVMLTLPLGQAYDYLAPDHMELAPGDIVRVPFGRREAIGCIWEIDPDDDEGVEANRLKPVLALVPTPPLSANLRHFIDWVAAYTCTAPGAVLKMTLSVPDALAPPKLLSLFHLAQNQATSETRITASRRKVLDFLKQNDEGLQAAELARRAGVGAGVVRDLAKAGLLREERSAPPLPFGPADLSKPGPTLSPDQENAATALAEKTRKGGYSVTLLDGVTGSGKTEVYFEAVAAALAKGRQVLVLVPEIALTAQWLERYQARFSAPPAQWHSDLSTGIRRATWRGVAENRIKVVVGARSALFLPFPDLALIIVDEEHESAYKQEDGVIYHARDMAVLRGREED
;
A
#
# COMPACT_ATOMS: atom_id res chain seq x y z
N MET A 1 -32.58 -37.95 -18.04
CA MET A 1 -31.31 -38.54 -17.61
C MET A 1 -30.34 -37.42 -17.36
N PRO A 2 -29.91 -37.14 -16.13
CA PRO A 2 -29.05 -36.00 -15.80
C PRO A 2 -27.57 -36.45 -15.88
N SER A 3 -26.79 -35.67 -16.60
CA SER A 3 -25.30 -35.77 -16.71
C SER A 3 -24.64 -35.27 -15.45
N ARG A 4 -23.81 -36.13 -14.89
CA ARG A 4 -23.01 -35.89 -13.69
C ARG A 4 -21.85 -34.92 -14.00
N HIS A 5 -21.86 -33.75 -13.33
CA HIS A 5 -20.65 -32.94 -13.18
C HIS A 5 -19.73 -33.57 -12.13
N THR A 6 -18.62 -34.10 -12.57
CA THR A 6 -17.51 -34.48 -11.72
C THR A 6 -16.67 -33.23 -11.36
N SER A 7 -16.85 -32.77 -10.15
CA SER A 7 -15.93 -31.80 -9.54
C SER A 7 -14.61 -32.50 -9.23
N SER A 8 -13.59 -32.23 -10.04
CA SER A 8 -12.21 -32.62 -9.78
C SER A 8 -11.58 -31.64 -8.81
N SER A 9 -11.59 -32.00 -7.53
CA SER A 9 -10.79 -31.35 -6.51
C SER A 9 -9.31 -31.71 -6.75
N LEU A 10 -8.55 -30.77 -7.27
CA LEU A 10 -7.08 -30.85 -7.29
C LEU A 10 -6.56 -30.65 -5.85
N SER A 11 -6.50 -31.73 -5.12
CA SER A 11 -5.68 -31.89 -3.93
C SER A 11 -4.21 -31.89 -4.38
N ALA A 12 -3.56 -30.71 -4.29
CA ALA A 12 -2.11 -30.63 -4.42
C ALA A 12 -1.49 -31.45 -3.28
N ARG A 13 -0.96 -32.62 -3.62
CA ARG A 13 -0.14 -33.40 -2.71
C ARG A 13 1.05 -32.58 -2.26
N LYS A 14 1.03 -32.08 -1.02
CA LYS A 14 2.22 -31.66 -0.30
C LYS A 14 3.18 -32.87 -0.26
N LYS A 15 4.20 -32.86 -1.09
CA LYS A 15 5.39 -33.69 -0.88
C LYS A 15 5.97 -33.23 0.47
N ALA A 16 6.01 -34.11 1.45
CA ALA A 16 6.77 -33.88 2.66
C ALA A 16 8.25 -33.84 2.27
N VAL A 17 8.79 -32.63 2.10
CA VAL A 17 10.23 -32.43 1.88
C VAL A 17 10.89 -32.63 3.24
N SER A 18 11.59 -33.76 3.40
CA SER A 18 12.38 -34.06 4.58
C SER A 18 13.75 -33.36 4.48
N GLY A 19 13.76 -32.04 4.73
CA GLY A 19 14.98 -31.25 4.72
C GLY A 19 14.68 -29.76 4.93
N PRO A 20 15.66 -28.94 5.28
CA PRO A 20 15.47 -27.50 5.41
C PRO A 20 15.05 -26.90 4.07
N LEU A 21 13.93 -26.17 4.06
CA LEU A 21 13.34 -25.57 2.88
C LEU A 21 14.27 -24.47 2.31
N ARG A 22 14.66 -24.59 1.03
CA ARG A 22 15.45 -23.60 0.33
C ARG A 22 14.54 -22.46 -0.17
N VAL A 23 14.97 -21.22 0.01
CA VAL A 23 14.28 -20.03 -0.48
C VAL A 23 15.24 -19.15 -1.26
N ARG A 24 14.78 -18.62 -2.36
CA ARG A 24 15.54 -17.69 -3.21
C ARG A 24 15.12 -16.27 -2.90
N VAL A 25 16.08 -15.43 -2.51
CA VAL A 25 15.85 -14.05 -2.04
C VAL A 25 16.50 -13.05 -2.98
N MET A 26 15.70 -12.18 -3.58
CA MET A 26 16.16 -11.02 -4.32
C MET A 26 16.53 -9.91 -3.32
N LEU A 27 17.80 -9.47 -3.34
CA LEU A 27 18.29 -8.43 -2.45
C LEU A 27 18.09 -7.03 -3.05
N THR A 28 17.93 -6.00 -2.21
CA THR A 28 17.86 -4.59 -2.63
C THR A 28 19.24 -4.00 -3.00
N LEU A 29 20.06 -4.81 -3.63
CA LEU A 29 21.43 -4.47 -4.06
C LEU A 29 21.51 -4.60 -5.58
N PRO A 30 22.46 -3.92 -6.26
CA PRO A 30 22.62 -4.00 -7.71
C PRO A 30 23.24 -5.34 -8.13
N LEU A 31 22.59 -6.42 -7.80
CA LEU A 31 23.00 -7.80 -8.09
C LEU A 31 22.10 -8.39 -9.17
N GLY A 32 22.71 -9.14 -10.07
CA GLY A 32 22.05 -9.67 -11.27
C GLY A 32 21.13 -10.87 -11.03
N GLN A 33 21.14 -11.43 -9.81
CA GLN A 33 20.36 -12.64 -9.47
C GLN A 33 19.91 -12.64 -8.02
N ALA A 34 18.93 -13.46 -7.72
CA ALA A 34 18.54 -13.79 -6.36
C ALA A 34 19.52 -14.82 -5.74
N TYR A 35 19.56 -14.88 -4.41
CA TYR A 35 20.47 -15.72 -3.64
C TYR A 35 19.70 -16.74 -2.82
N ASP A 36 20.28 -17.93 -2.68
CA ASP A 36 19.68 -19.01 -1.93
C ASP A 36 19.97 -18.90 -0.42
N TYR A 37 18.92 -19.13 0.37
CA TYR A 37 18.96 -19.17 1.85
C TYR A 37 18.14 -20.34 2.35
N LEU A 38 18.29 -20.66 3.63
CA LEU A 38 17.45 -21.64 4.32
C LEU A 38 16.28 -20.93 5.03
N ALA A 39 15.08 -21.45 4.84
CA ALA A 39 13.94 -21.08 5.66
C ALA A 39 14.05 -21.78 7.02
N PRO A 40 14.07 -21.05 8.14
CA PRO A 40 14.01 -21.68 9.47
C PRO A 40 12.65 -22.35 9.68
N ASP A 41 12.63 -23.53 10.34
CA ASP A 41 11.41 -24.33 10.56
C ASP A 41 10.28 -23.57 11.27
N HIS A 42 10.62 -22.56 12.07
CA HIS A 42 9.66 -21.72 12.79
C HIS A 42 9.10 -20.54 11.99
N MET A 43 9.54 -20.35 10.74
CA MET A 43 9.09 -19.28 9.85
C MET A 43 8.25 -19.87 8.70
N GLU A 44 6.99 -19.48 8.65
CA GLU A 44 6.18 -19.69 7.44
C GLU A 44 6.49 -18.55 6.45
N LEU A 45 7.16 -18.91 5.37
CA LEU A 45 7.61 -17.96 4.34
C LEU A 45 6.86 -18.21 3.04
N ALA A 46 6.52 -17.11 2.33
CA ALA A 46 5.84 -17.14 1.04
C ALA A 46 6.54 -16.24 0.01
N PRO A 47 6.40 -16.51 -1.29
CA PRO A 47 6.88 -15.59 -2.32
C PRO A 47 6.25 -14.20 -2.16
N GLY A 48 7.10 -13.17 -2.18
CA GLY A 48 6.70 -11.79 -1.91
C GLY A 48 7.01 -11.30 -0.50
N ASP A 49 7.27 -12.21 0.45
CA ASP A 49 7.65 -11.82 1.81
C ASP A 49 8.96 -11.04 1.82
N ILE A 50 8.97 -9.95 2.59
CA ILE A 50 10.17 -9.15 2.81
C ILE A 50 10.92 -9.71 4.00
N VAL A 51 12.20 -9.98 3.81
CA VAL A 51 13.03 -10.66 4.82
C VAL A 51 14.35 -9.93 5.06
N ARG A 52 14.92 -10.14 6.25
CA ARG A 52 16.31 -9.82 6.52
C ARG A 52 17.15 -11.08 6.42
N VAL A 53 18.27 -10.97 5.73
CA VAL A 53 19.20 -12.08 5.50
C VAL A 53 20.64 -11.64 5.75
N PRO A 54 21.54 -12.56 6.10
CA PRO A 54 22.97 -12.25 6.21
C PRO A 54 23.60 -12.12 4.81
N PHE A 55 24.29 -11.02 4.57
CA PHE A 55 25.01 -10.80 3.30
C PHE A 55 26.44 -10.31 3.60
N GLY A 56 27.43 -11.17 3.38
CA GLY A 56 28.79 -10.94 3.83
C GLY A 56 28.87 -10.81 5.36
N ARG A 57 29.34 -9.64 5.84
CA ARG A 57 29.42 -9.30 7.26
C ARG A 57 28.27 -8.42 7.74
N ARG A 58 27.30 -8.13 6.89
CA ARG A 58 26.15 -7.26 7.17
C ARG A 58 24.85 -8.00 6.98
N GLU A 59 23.77 -7.40 7.41
CA GLU A 59 22.43 -7.80 7.05
C GLU A 59 21.96 -7.02 5.84
N ALA A 60 21.16 -7.66 4.99
CA ALA A 60 20.50 -7.05 3.84
C ALA A 60 19.00 -7.30 3.90
N ILE A 61 18.24 -6.37 3.33
CA ILE A 61 16.81 -6.54 3.06
C ILE A 61 16.66 -7.16 1.69
N GLY A 62 15.77 -8.13 1.58
CA GLY A 62 15.39 -8.76 0.33
C GLY A 62 13.92 -9.15 0.33
N CYS A 63 13.48 -9.66 -0.79
CA CYS A 63 12.15 -10.22 -0.99
C CYS A 63 12.29 -11.67 -1.44
N ILE A 64 11.47 -12.56 -0.91
CA ILE A 64 11.42 -13.95 -1.34
C ILE A 64 10.83 -14.00 -2.76
N TRP A 65 11.62 -14.51 -3.71
CA TRP A 65 11.21 -14.65 -5.09
C TRP A 65 10.61 -16.01 -5.36
N GLU A 66 11.27 -17.07 -4.87
CA GLU A 66 10.90 -18.46 -5.08
C GLU A 66 11.09 -19.27 -3.79
N ILE A 67 10.31 -20.32 -3.63
CA ILE A 67 10.42 -21.31 -2.56
C ILE A 67 10.66 -22.67 -3.20
N ASP A 68 11.62 -23.41 -2.67
CA ASP A 68 12.03 -24.72 -3.12
C ASP A 68 12.28 -24.76 -4.64
N PRO A 69 13.19 -23.89 -5.15
CA PRO A 69 13.46 -23.82 -6.58
C PRO A 69 13.96 -25.18 -7.10
N ASP A 70 13.31 -25.68 -8.13
CA ASP A 70 13.55 -27.01 -8.74
C ASP A 70 14.72 -26.92 -9.75
N ASP A 71 15.91 -26.52 -9.26
CA ASP A 71 17.11 -26.46 -10.07
C ASP A 71 18.27 -27.22 -9.38
N ASP A 72 19.03 -27.96 -10.20
CA ASP A 72 20.22 -28.69 -9.78
C ASP A 72 21.45 -27.79 -9.56
N GLU A 73 21.36 -26.49 -9.87
CA GLU A 73 22.45 -25.51 -9.76
C GLU A 73 22.57 -24.89 -8.35
N GLY A 74 21.77 -25.35 -7.40
CA GLY A 74 21.73 -24.82 -6.05
C GLY A 74 23.01 -25.05 -5.24
N VAL A 75 23.29 -24.15 -4.32
CA VAL A 75 24.35 -24.31 -3.31
C VAL A 75 23.94 -25.44 -2.36
N GLU A 76 24.86 -26.35 -2.02
CA GLU A 76 24.61 -27.40 -1.02
C GLU A 76 24.00 -26.80 0.26
N ALA A 77 22.95 -27.42 0.80
CA ALA A 77 22.18 -26.93 1.95
C ALA A 77 23.06 -26.60 3.18
N ASN A 78 24.16 -27.32 3.38
CA ASN A 78 25.11 -27.11 4.46
C ASN A 78 25.90 -25.80 4.38
N ARG A 79 25.92 -25.15 3.19
CA ARG A 79 26.57 -23.85 2.93
C ARG A 79 25.60 -22.68 2.95
N LEU A 80 24.30 -22.95 2.93
CA LEU A 80 23.29 -21.91 2.94
C LEU A 80 23.15 -21.29 4.33
N LYS A 81 23.01 -19.98 4.38
CA LYS A 81 22.73 -19.25 5.61
C LYS A 81 21.22 -19.15 5.83
N PRO A 82 20.74 -19.16 7.09
CA PRO A 82 19.33 -19.01 7.37
C PRO A 82 18.84 -17.58 7.13
N VAL A 83 17.55 -17.44 6.78
CA VAL A 83 16.82 -16.16 6.88
C VAL A 83 16.80 -15.73 8.36
N LEU A 84 17.11 -14.47 8.62
CA LEU A 84 17.24 -13.94 9.99
C LEU A 84 15.90 -13.54 10.58
N ALA A 85 15.05 -12.89 9.77
CA ALA A 85 13.74 -12.42 10.21
C ALA A 85 12.79 -12.14 9.04
N LEU A 86 11.52 -12.43 9.25
CA LEU A 86 10.41 -11.91 8.43
C LEU A 86 10.14 -10.47 8.83
N VAL A 87 10.03 -9.59 7.84
CA VAL A 87 9.67 -8.17 8.05
C VAL A 87 8.14 -8.07 8.14
N PRO A 88 7.57 -7.42 9.18
CA PRO A 88 6.13 -7.38 9.39
C PRO A 88 5.46 -6.35 8.46
N THR A 89 5.44 -6.66 7.18
CA THR A 89 4.77 -5.91 6.10
C THR A 89 3.98 -6.88 5.24
N PRO A 90 2.93 -6.42 4.54
CA PRO A 90 2.31 -7.24 3.52
C PRO A 90 3.33 -7.70 2.47
N PRO A 91 3.18 -8.90 1.91
CA PRO A 91 4.05 -9.39 0.86
C PRO A 91 3.87 -8.58 -0.44
N LEU A 92 4.92 -8.49 -1.24
CA LEU A 92 4.83 -7.94 -2.59
C LEU A 92 4.00 -8.89 -3.48
N SER A 93 3.02 -8.34 -4.20
CA SER A 93 2.17 -9.11 -5.11
C SER A 93 3.01 -9.80 -6.20
N ALA A 94 2.49 -10.89 -6.76
CA ALA A 94 3.13 -11.57 -7.89
C ALA A 94 3.27 -10.61 -9.08
N ASN A 95 2.23 -9.81 -9.35
CA ASN A 95 2.20 -8.84 -10.44
C ASN A 95 3.31 -7.79 -10.30
N LEU A 96 3.53 -7.27 -9.08
CA LEU A 96 4.63 -6.33 -8.84
C LEU A 96 6.01 -6.99 -9.01
N ARG A 97 6.18 -8.25 -8.59
CA ARG A 97 7.45 -8.98 -8.78
C ARG A 97 7.73 -9.23 -10.26
N HIS A 98 6.72 -9.65 -11.05
CA HIS A 98 6.84 -9.77 -12.50
C HIS A 98 7.16 -8.43 -13.18
N PHE A 99 6.51 -7.34 -12.73
CA PHE A 99 6.82 -6.00 -13.20
C PHE A 99 8.28 -5.61 -12.92
N ILE A 100 8.81 -5.91 -11.73
CA ILE A 100 10.22 -5.67 -11.38
C ILE A 100 11.17 -6.44 -12.30
N ASP A 101 10.90 -7.74 -12.53
CA ASP A 101 11.72 -8.58 -13.40
C ASP A 101 11.71 -8.06 -14.83
N TRP A 102 10.53 -7.67 -15.34
CA TRP A 102 10.39 -7.13 -16.68
C TRP A 102 11.13 -5.80 -16.85
N VAL A 103 10.96 -4.86 -15.89
CA VAL A 103 11.69 -3.57 -15.92
C VAL A 103 13.20 -3.81 -15.90
N ALA A 104 13.68 -4.72 -15.06
CA ALA A 104 15.09 -5.06 -14.98
C ALA A 104 15.63 -5.58 -16.33
N ALA A 105 14.91 -6.51 -16.94
CA ALA A 105 15.26 -7.08 -18.25
C ALA A 105 15.24 -6.02 -19.36
N TYR A 106 14.18 -5.22 -19.44
CA TYR A 106 14.01 -4.18 -20.46
C TYR A 106 15.07 -3.08 -20.38
N THR A 107 15.41 -2.67 -19.15
CA THR A 107 16.41 -1.61 -18.92
C THR A 107 17.85 -2.13 -18.82
N CYS A 108 18.06 -3.45 -19.00
CA CYS A 108 19.35 -4.12 -18.80
C CYS A 108 19.97 -3.78 -17.44
N THR A 109 19.15 -3.66 -16.39
CA THR A 109 19.56 -3.27 -15.03
C THR A 109 19.39 -4.47 -14.10
N ALA A 110 20.24 -4.55 -13.07
CA ALA A 110 20.13 -5.58 -12.06
C ALA A 110 18.76 -5.55 -11.35
N PRO A 111 18.01 -6.67 -11.24
CA PRO A 111 16.66 -6.69 -10.65
C PRO A 111 16.63 -6.21 -9.19
N GLY A 112 17.71 -6.44 -8.43
CA GLY A 112 17.85 -5.90 -7.07
C GLY A 112 17.87 -4.37 -7.01
N ALA A 113 18.36 -3.69 -8.07
CA ALA A 113 18.29 -2.22 -8.15
C ALA A 113 16.86 -1.74 -8.40
N VAL A 114 16.07 -2.46 -9.20
CA VAL A 114 14.63 -2.18 -9.43
C VAL A 114 13.84 -2.47 -8.15
N LEU A 115 14.07 -3.60 -7.48
CA LEU A 115 13.45 -3.93 -6.19
C LEU A 115 13.72 -2.83 -5.14
N LYS A 116 14.91 -2.23 -5.13
CA LYS A 116 15.23 -1.11 -4.25
C LYS A 116 14.31 0.10 -4.45
N MET A 117 13.80 0.33 -5.65
CA MET A 117 12.85 1.41 -5.91
C MET A 117 11.50 1.14 -5.21
N THR A 118 11.05 -0.11 -5.18
CA THR A 118 9.87 -0.55 -4.44
C THR A 118 10.07 -0.42 -2.93
N LEU A 119 11.22 -0.81 -2.41
CA LEU A 119 11.57 -0.76 -0.99
C LEU A 119 12.36 0.51 -0.63
N SER A 120 12.04 1.63 -1.29
CA SER A 120 12.78 2.90 -1.18
C SER A 120 12.62 3.63 0.15
N VAL A 121 11.76 3.16 1.04
CA VAL A 121 11.50 3.73 2.37
C VAL A 121 11.79 2.69 3.45
N PRO A 122 13.05 2.53 3.89
CA PRO A 122 13.42 1.53 4.89
C PRO A 122 12.63 1.63 6.20
N ASP A 123 12.30 2.85 6.63
CA ASP A 123 11.51 3.09 7.84
C ASP A 123 10.06 2.56 7.74
N ALA A 124 9.54 2.37 6.53
CA ALA A 124 8.23 1.77 6.32
C ALA A 124 8.21 0.27 6.59
N LEU A 125 9.37 -0.37 6.54
CA LEU A 125 9.51 -1.79 6.82
C LEU A 125 9.48 -2.10 8.33
N ALA A 126 9.76 -1.11 9.18
CA ALA A 126 9.59 -1.25 10.62
C ALA A 126 8.08 -1.27 10.98
N PRO A 127 7.67 -2.06 12.00
CA PRO A 127 6.28 -2.03 12.44
C PRO A 127 5.88 -0.61 12.86
N PRO A 128 4.64 -0.17 12.59
CA PRO A 128 4.18 1.15 13.02
C PRO A 128 4.18 1.20 14.55
N LYS A 129 4.56 2.35 15.09
CA LYS A 129 4.34 2.62 16.53
C LYS A 129 2.83 2.69 16.75
N LEU A 130 2.29 1.68 17.41
CA LEU A 130 0.88 1.66 17.74
C LEU A 130 0.56 2.78 18.76
N LEU A 131 -0.57 3.44 18.53
CA LEU A 131 -1.13 4.42 19.45
C LEU A 131 -2.09 3.73 20.40
N SER A 132 -2.03 4.10 21.70
CA SER A 132 -3.02 3.66 22.67
C SER A 132 -4.23 4.58 22.57
N LEU A 133 -5.34 4.03 22.10
CA LEU A 133 -6.65 4.67 22.05
C LEU A 133 -7.50 4.18 23.22
N PHE A 134 -8.20 5.10 23.88
CA PHE A 134 -9.03 4.80 25.02
C PHE A 134 -10.50 4.95 24.66
N HIS A 135 -11.26 3.86 24.91
CA HIS A 135 -12.71 3.76 24.70
C HIS A 135 -13.40 3.51 26.03
N LEU A 136 -14.70 3.76 26.11
CA LEU A 136 -15.49 3.34 27.24
C LEU A 136 -15.53 1.81 27.32
N ALA A 137 -15.31 1.23 28.50
CA ALA A 137 -15.43 -0.22 28.67
C ALA A 137 -16.90 -0.63 28.61
N GLN A 138 -17.22 -1.66 27.79
CA GLN A 138 -18.59 -2.15 27.62
C GLN A 138 -19.13 -2.83 28.88
N ASN A 139 -18.28 -3.53 29.62
CA ASN A 139 -18.61 -4.10 30.92
C ASN A 139 -17.96 -3.18 31.98
N GLN A 140 -18.73 -2.29 32.57
CA GLN A 140 -18.31 -1.60 33.80
C GLN A 140 -18.17 -2.69 34.87
N ALA A 141 -16.96 -3.19 35.06
CA ALA A 141 -16.68 -4.00 36.21
C ALA A 141 -17.18 -3.22 37.43
N THR A 142 -17.94 -3.88 38.29
CA THR A 142 -18.40 -3.36 39.59
C THR A 142 -17.19 -3.12 40.48
N SER A 143 -16.36 -2.14 40.11
CA SER A 143 -15.27 -1.70 40.94
C SER A 143 -15.81 -0.62 41.87
N GLU A 144 -15.57 -0.77 43.16
CA GLU A 144 -15.82 0.23 44.21
C GLU A 144 -15.02 1.54 43.98
N THR A 145 -14.63 1.77 42.73
CA THR A 145 -13.79 2.91 42.36
C THR A 145 -14.57 4.21 42.48
N ARG A 146 -14.22 5.00 43.45
CA ARG A 146 -14.80 6.35 43.71
C ARG A 146 -14.72 7.20 42.44
N ILE A 147 -15.85 7.54 41.84
CA ILE A 147 -15.94 8.40 40.65
C ILE A 147 -15.84 9.86 41.10
N THR A 148 -14.66 10.47 40.93
CA THR A 148 -14.44 11.91 41.18
C THR A 148 -15.04 12.77 40.05
N ALA A 149 -15.20 14.06 40.26
CA ALA A 149 -15.70 15.00 39.25
C ALA A 149 -14.87 14.95 37.95
N SER A 150 -13.54 14.83 38.04
CA SER A 150 -12.65 14.71 36.88
C SER A 150 -12.83 13.39 36.12
N ARG A 151 -13.01 12.28 36.85
CA ARG A 151 -13.30 10.97 36.24
C ARG A 151 -14.64 10.96 35.50
N ARG A 152 -15.64 11.58 36.10
CA ARG A 152 -16.99 11.72 35.51
C ARG A 152 -16.93 12.45 34.16
N LYS A 153 -16.20 13.58 34.09
CA LYS A 153 -16.04 14.35 32.86
C LYS A 153 -15.50 13.50 31.70
N VAL A 154 -14.51 12.62 31.94
CA VAL A 154 -13.95 11.72 30.91
C VAL A 154 -14.99 10.69 30.47
N LEU A 155 -15.70 10.06 31.43
CA LEU A 155 -16.71 9.06 31.11
C LEU A 155 -17.90 9.65 30.33
N ASP A 156 -18.38 10.83 30.74
CA ASP A 156 -19.50 11.52 30.10
C ASP A 156 -19.11 11.99 28.68
N PHE A 157 -17.86 12.44 28.48
CA PHE A 157 -17.35 12.76 27.17
C PHE A 157 -17.36 11.54 26.23
N LEU A 158 -16.86 10.37 26.69
CA LEU A 158 -16.80 9.15 25.88
C LEU A 158 -18.19 8.52 25.66
N LYS A 159 -19.18 8.76 26.53
CA LYS A 159 -20.58 8.35 26.29
C LYS A 159 -21.24 9.11 25.15
N GLN A 160 -20.80 10.35 24.94
CA GLN A 160 -21.33 11.22 23.87
C GLN A 160 -20.55 11.06 22.55
N ASN A 161 -19.32 10.55 22.64
CA ASN A 161 -18.39 10.41 21.52
C ASN A 161 -17.78 9.00 21.57
N ASP A 162 -18.26 8.11 20.71
CA ASP A 162 -17.77 6.71 20.63
C ASP A 162 -16.40 6.58 19.92
N GLU A 163 -15.69 7.70 19.76
CA GLU A 163 -14.40 7.77 19.12
C GLU A 163 -13.28 7.49 20.13
N GLY A 164 -12.44 6.48 19.83
CA GLY A 164 -11.24 6.21 20.62
C GLY A 164 -10.21 7.32 20.49
N LEU A 165 -9.75 7.86 21.61
CA LEU A 165 -8.79 8.97 21.65
C LEU A 165 -7.53 8.60 22.42
N GLN A 166 -6.38 9.19 22.04
CA GLN A 166 -5.17 9.10 22.84
C GLN A 166 -5.36 9.78 24.21
N ALA A 167 -4.67 9.30 25.26
CA ALA A 167 -4.83 9.82 26.61
C ALA A 167 -4.67 11.34 26.73
N ALA A 168 -3.70 11.92 26.02
CA ALA A 168 -3.47 13.37 26.04
C ALA A 168 -4.62 14.16 25.40
N GLU A 169 -5.11 13.68 24.25
CA GLU A 169 -6.21 14.33 23.53
C GLU A 169 -7.54 14.17 24.27
N LEU A 170 -7.83 12.99 24.80
CA LEU A 170 -9.01 12.75 25.63
C LEU A 170 -9.01 13.63 26.87
N ALA A 171 -7.87 13.72 27.54
CA ALA A 171 -7.71 14.58 28.70
C ALA A 171 -7.94 16.07 28.36
N ARG A 172 -7.39 16.53 27.24
CA ARG A 172 -7.57 17.91 26.75
C ARG A 172 -9.04 18.21 26.45
N ARG A 173 -9.72 17.33 25.73
CA ARG A 173 -11.15 17.50 25.38
C ARG A 173 -12.07 17.40 26.58
N ALA A 174 -11.76 16.54 27.55
CA ALA A 174 -12.54 16.41 28.78
C ALA A 174 -12.17 17.48 29.86
N GLY A 175 -11.16 18.32 29.62
CA GLY A 175 -10.73 19.36 30.57
C GLY A 175 -10.14 18.79 31.86
N VAL A 176 -9.31 17.72 31.73
CA VAL A 176 -8.67 17.04 32.88
C VAL A 176 -7.19 16.76 32.59
N GLY A 177 -6.44 16.30 33.59
CA GLY A 177 -5.05 15.82 33.36
C GLY A 177 -5.00 14.43 32.77
N ALA A 178 -3.97 14.13 31.94
CA ALA A 178 -3.79 12.82 31.30
C ALA A 178 -3.62 11.65 32.30
N GLY A 179 -3.22 11.91 33.54
CA GLY A 179 -3.17 10.91 34.61
C GLY A 179 -4.55 10.31 34.91
N VAL A 180 -5.61 11.13 34.87
CA VAL A 180 -7.00 10.69 35.16
C VAL A 180 -7.45 9.63 34.14
N VAL A 181 -7.07 9.78 32.85
CA VAL A 181 -7.39 8.82 31.78
C VAL A 181 -6.70 7.47 32.03
N ARG A 182 -5.40 7.52 32.39
CA ARG A 182 -4.63 6.29 32.70
C ARG A 182 -5.14 5.59 33.94
N ASP A 183 -5.55 6.33 34.96
CA ASP A 183 -6.13 5.79 36.20
C ASP A 183 -7.49 5.12 35.93
N LEU A 184 -8.33 5.72 35.07
CA LEU A 184 -9.57 5.11 34.64
C LEU A 184 -9.34 3.80 33.83
N ALA A 185 -8.31 3.76 32.99
CA ALA A 185 -7.94 2.56 32.28
C ALA A 185 -7.45 1.45 33.24
N LYS A 186 -6.59 1.80 34.22
CA LYS A 186 -6.14 0.86 35.28
C LYS A 186 -7.30 0.35 36.12
N ALA A 187 -8.31 1.18 36.35
CA ALA A 187 -9.52 0.78 37.07
C ALA A 187 -10.52 -0.03 36.25
N GLY A 188 -10.21 -0.36 34.98
CA GLY A 188 -11.07 -1.12 34.08
C GLY A 188 -12.31 -0.39 33.56
N LEU A 189 -12.38 0.92 33.77
CA LEU A 189 -13.50 1.74 33.30
C LEU A 189 -13.29 2.24 31.86
N LEU A 190 -12.05 2.19 31.36
CA LEU A 190 -11.70 2.41 29.94
C LEU A 190 -11.00 1.18 29.41
N ARG A 191 -11.30 0.84 28.14
CA ARG A 191 -10.59 -0.15 27.35
C ARG A 191 -9.49 0.55 26.58
N GLU A 192 -8.27 0.09 26.70
CA GLU A 192 -7.14 0.51 25.86
C GLU A 192 -7.10 -0.38 24.61
N GLU A 193 -7.15 0.24 23.45
CA GLU A 193 -6.98 -0.40 22.15
C GLU A 193 -5.70 0.12 21.51
N ARG A 194 -4.85 -0.79 21.03
CA ARG A 194 -3.66 -0.43 20.27
C ARG A 194 -4.00 -0.40 18.80
N SER A 195 -3.94 0.77 18.19
CA SER A 195 -4.26 0.98 16.77
C SER A 195 -3.09 1.62 16.04
N ALA A 196 -3.00 1.34 14.74
CA ALA A 196 -2.08 2.05 13.89
C ALA A 196 -2.45 3.56 13.87
N PRO A 197 -1.46 4.46 13.72
CA PRO A 197 -1.75 5.89 13.57
C PRO A 197 -2.74 6.12 12.43
N PRO A 198 -3.68 7.06 12.59
CA PRO A 198 -4.54 7.46 11.49
C PRO A 198 -3.68 7.95 10.32
N LEU A 199 -4.09 7.61 9.11
CA LEU A 199 -3.43 8.16 7.94
C LEU A 199 -3.79 9.65 7.81
N PRO A 200 -2.86 10.50 7.34
CA PRO A 200 -3.15 11.91 7.10
C PRO A 200 -4.09 12.14 5.91
N PHE A 201 -4.61 11.07 5.32
CA PHE A 201 -5.47 11.04 4.14
C PHE A 201 -6.79 10.38 4.51
N GLY A 202 -7.90 11.07 4.27
CA GLY A 202 -9.24 10.52 4.51
C GLY A 202 -9.73 9.64 3.35
N PRO A 203 -10.77 8.83 3.57
CA PRO A 203 -11.44 8.14 2.48
C PRO A 203 -12.11 9.15 1.55
N ALA A 204 -12.13 8.83 0.24
CA ALA A 204 -12.82 9.63 -0.75
C ALA A 204 -14.34 9.54 -0.55
N ASP A 205 -15.02 10.67 -0.58
CA ASP A 205 -16.48 10.74 -0.57
C ASP A 205 -17.02 10.60 -1.99
N LEU A 206 -17.63 9.48 -2.30
CA LEU A 206 -18.21 9.19 -3.61
C LEU A 206 -19.65 9.69 -3.77
N SER A 207 -20.30 10.14 -2.69
CA SER A 207 -21.66 10.66 -2.75
C SER A 207 -21.73 12.05 -3.37
N LYS A 208 -20.62 12.79 -3.35
CA LYS A 208 -20.53 14.13 -3.91
C LYS A 208 -20.49 14.04 -5.43
N PRO A 209 -21.40 14.73 -6.14
CA PRO A 209 -21.37 14.76 -7.60
C PRO A 209 -20.15 15.53 -8.11
N GLY A 210 -19.65 15.17 -9.28
CA GLY A 210 -18.68 15.93 -10.04
C GLY A 210 -19.28 17.23 -10.60
N PRO A 211 -18.46 18.08 -11.24
CA PRO A 211 -18.96 19.23 -11.97
C PRO A 211 -19.82 18.78 -13.16
N THR A 212 -20.67 19.67 -13.65
CA THR A 212 -21.44 19.42 -14.88
C THR A 212 -20.48 19.34 -16.06
N LEU A 213 -20.48 18.21 -16.73
CA LEU A 213 -19.66 17.95 -17.91
C LEU A 213 -20.38 18.40 -19.19
N SER A 214 -19.62 18.81 -20.21
CA SER A 214 -20.17 18.98 -21.55
C SER A 214 -20.55 17.63 -22.17
N PRO A 215 -21.36 17.57 -23.22
CA PRO A 215 -21.76 16.29 -23.85
C PRO A 215 -20.55 15.43 -24.27
N ASP A 216 -19.51 16.03 -24.82
CA ASP A 216 -18.30 15.29 -25.22
C ASP A 216 -17.51 14.78 -24.02
N GLN A 217 -17.37 15.58 -22.96
CA GLN A 217 -16.75 15.19 -21.72
C GLN A 217 -17.54 14.05 -21.04
N GLU A 218 -18.87 14.12 -21.03
CA GLU A 218 -19.74 13.10 -20.44
C GLU A 218 -19.64 11.77 -21.19
N ASN A 219 -19.60 11.79 -22.52
CA ASN A 219 -19.38 10.61 -23.35
C ASN A 219 -18.01 9.95 -23.04
N ALA A 220 -16.95 10.75 -22.97
CA ALA A 220 -15.61 10.26 -22.64
C ALA A 220 -15.54 9.71 -21.22
N ALA A 221 -16.11 10.43 -20.23
CA ALA A 221 -16.16 10.01 -18.84
C ALA A 221 -16.92 8.70 -18.66
N THR A 222 -18.09 8.57 -19.30
CA THR A 222 -18.88 7.35 -19.30
C THR A 222 -18.11 6.17 -19.87
N ALA A 223 -17.47 6.34 -21.03
CA ALA A 223 -16.68 5.29 -21.66
C ALA A 223 -15.50 4.84 -20.78
N LEU A 224 -14.79 5.77 -20.13
CA LEU A 224 -13.69 5.45 -19.21
C LEU A 224 -14.19 4.73 -17.94
N ALA A 225 -15.29 5.23 -17.35
CA ALA A 225 -15.88 4.62 -16.17
C ALA A 225 -16.42 3.21 -16.44
N GLU A 226 -17.01 2.97 -17.61
CA GLU A 226 -17.46 1.63 -18.02
C GLU A 226 -16.30 0.65 -18.20
N LYS A 227 -15.22 1.07 -18.87
CA LYS A 227 -14.00 0.26 -18.99
C LYS A 227 -13.43 -0.09 -17.62
N THR A 228 -13.34 0.90 -16.73
CA THR A 228 -12.86 0.71 -15.35
C THR A 228 -13.76 -0.25 -14.55
N ARG A 229 -15.08 -0.15 -14.71
CA ARG A 229 -16.02 -1.09 -14.09
C ARG A 229 -15.94 -2.49 -14.67
N LYS A 230 -15.76 -2.61 -15.98
CA LYS A 230 -15.60 -3.92 -16.62
C LYS A 230 -14.34 -4.64 -16.14
N GLY A 231 -13.25 -3.92 -15.89
CA GLY A 231 -11.95 -4.49 -15.61
C GLY A 231 -11.32 -5.08 -16.87
N GLY A 232 -10.20 -5.77 -16.68
CA GLY A 232 -9.36 -6.27 -17.76
C GLY A 232 -8.43 -5.19 -18.31
N TYR A 233 -7.29 -5.63 -18.84
CA TYR A 233 -6.29 -4.71 -19.37
C TYR A 233 -6.80 -3.92 -20.57
N SER A 234 -6.64 -2.61 -20.53
CA SER A 234 -6.86 -1.73 -21.67
C SER A 234 -6.05 -0.45 -21.53
N VAL A 235 -5.64 0.13 -22.65
CA VAL A 235 -5.02 1.45 -22.71
C VAL A 235 -5.96 2.39 -23.46
N THR A 236 -6.19 3.57 -22.92
CA THR A 236 -7.03 4.60 -23.54
C THR A 236 -6.29 5.93 -23.57
N LEU A 237 -6.16 6.52 -24.72
CA LEU A 237 -5.69 7.90 -24.87
C LEU A 237 -6.89 8.84 -24.74
N LEU A 238 -6.83 9.75 -23.76
CA LEU A 238 -7.76 10.86 -23.62
C LEU A 238 -7.14 12.09 -24.27
N ASP A 239 -7.50 12.36 -25.52
CA ASP A 239 -7.02 13.50 -26.27
C ASP A 239 -7.90 14.73 -26.02
N GLY A 240 -7.28 15.90 -25.94
CA GLY A 240 -7.96 17.18 -25.74
C GLY A 240 -6.96 18.31 -25.48
N VAL A 241 -7.35 19.52 -25.90
CA VAL A 241 -6.53 20.71 -25.69
C VAL A 241 -6.33 21.03 -24.20
N THR A 242 -5.33 21.82 -23.88
CA THR A 242 -5.11 22.32 -22.51
C THR A 242 -6.36 23.07 -22.02
N GLY A 243 -6.82 22.77 -20.81
CA GLY A 243 -8.03 23.37 -20.24
C GLY A 243 -9.35 22.76 -20.72
N SER A 244 -9.34 21.70 -21.53
CA SER A 244 -10.56 21.02 -22.00
C SER A 244 -11.28 20.19 -20.91
N GLY A 245 -10.80 20.20 -19.66
CA GLY A 245 -11.42 19.46 -18.55
C GLY A 245 -11.07 17.98 -18.50
N LYS A 246 -9.95 17.54 -19.08
CA LYS A 246 -9.49 16.13 -19.00
C LYS A 246 -9.47 15.59 -17.57
N THR A 247 -9.09 16.43 -16.61
CA THR A 247 -9.03 16.08 -15.19
C THR A 247 -10.39 15.63 -14.65
N GLU A 248 -11.43 16.41 -14.91
CA GLU A 248 -12.79 16.09 -14.50
C GLU A 248 -13.31 14.81 -15.16
N VAL A 249 -12.97 14.60 -16.44
CA VAL A 249 -13.32 13.39 -17.19
C VAL A 249 -12.69 12.15 -16.56
N TYR A 250 -11.38 12.15 -16.31
CA TYR A 250 -10.77 10.95 -15.72
C TYR A 250 -11.07 10.77 -14.24
N PHE A 251 -11.51 11.79 -13.50
CA PHE A 251 -11.99 11.62 -12.13
C PHE A 251 -13.23 10.72 -12.05
N GLU A 252 -14.03 10.63 -13.11
CA GLU A 252 -15.14 9.67 -13.14
C GLU A 252 -14.66 8.21 -13.26
N ALA A 253 -13.54 7.96 -13.96
CA ALA A 253 -12.89 6.65 -13.92
C ALA A 253 -12.27 6.35 -12.53
N VAL A 254 -11.68 7.37 -11.87
CA VAL A 254 -11.21 7.25 -10.48
C VAL A 254 -12.38 6.87 -9.56
N ALA A 255 -13.51 7.57 -9.64
CA ALA A 255 -14.70 7.27 -8.86
C ALA A 255 -15.22 5.84 -9.11
N ALA A 256 -15.19 5.38 -10.36
CA ALA A 256 -15.59 4.02 -10.73
C ALA A 256 -14.68 2.93 -10.10
N ALA A 257 -13.36 3.15 -10.06
CA ALA A 257 -12.41 2.25 -9.40
C ALA A 257 -12.63 2.25 -7.87
N LEU A 258 -12.78 3.42 -7.27
CA LEU A 258 -13.01 3.59 -5.84
C LEU A 258 -14.34 2.97 -5.38
N ALA A 259 -15.39 3.05 -6.18
CA ALA A 259 -16.68 2.41 -5.89
C ALA A 259 -16.56 0.87 -5.79
N LYS A 260 -15.54 0.28 -6.42
CA LYS A 260 -15.18 -1.14 -6.27
C LYS A 260 -14.19 -1.39 -5.13
N GLY A 261 -13.82 -0.38 -4.38
CA GLY A 261 -12.82 -0.47 -3.31
C GLY A 261 -11.39 -0.69 -3.80
N ARG A 262 -11.12 -0.54 -5.10
CA ARG A 262 -9.81 -0.79 -5.69
C ARG A 262 -8.90 0.45 -5.65
N GLN A 263 -7.61 0.24 -5.87
CA GLN A 263 -6.59 1.29 -5.80
C GLN A 263 -6.35 1.96 -7.15
N VAL A 264 -6.00 3.25 -7.08
CA VAL A 264 -5.73 4.12 -8.23
C VAL A 264 -4.40 4.82 -8.06
N LEU A 265 -3.62 4.85 -9.14
CA LEU A 265 -2.40 5.64 -9.25
C LEU A 265 -2.60 6.72 -10.31
N VAL A 266 -2.37 7.97 -9.94
CA VAL A 266 -2.31 9.10 -10.86
C VAL A 266 -0.87 9.58 -10.93
N LEU A 267 -0.25 9.43 -12.08
CA LEU A 267 1.05 10.01 -12.36
C LEU A 267 0.87 11.42 -12.91
N VAL A 268 1.58 12.36 -12.32
CA VAL A 268 1.65 13.74 -12.76
C VAL A 268 3.12 14.16 -12.84
N PRO A 269 3.52 15.02 -13.76
CA PRO A 269 4.85 15.64 -13.71
C PRO A 269 5.03 16.36 -12.37
N GLU A 270 6.24 16.31 -11.76
CA GLU A 270 6.48 16.96 -10.46
C GLU A 270 6.07 18.45 -10.45
N ILE A 271 6.27 19.13 -11.58
CA ILE A 271 5.85 20.52 -11.78
C ILE A 271 4.34 20.70 -11.92
N ALA A 272 3.59 19.65 -12.26
CA ALA A 272 2.14 19.68 -12.46
C ALA A 272 1.36 19.23 -11.22
N LEU A 273 2.02 18.70 -10.17
CA LEU A 273 1.40 18.47 -8.88
C LEU A 273 1.15 19.82 -8.18
N THR A 274 0.32 20.62 -8.82
CA THR A 274 -0.01 21.97 -8.36
C THR A 274 -1.09 21.94 -7.29
N ALA A 275 -1.11 22.98 -6.47
CA ALA A 275 -2.21 23.22 -5.53
C ALA A 275 -3.57 23.10 -6.23
N GLN A 276 -3.67 23.57 -7.48
CA GLN A 276 -4.90 23.53 -8.26
C GLN A 276 -5.40 22.10 -8.55
N TRP A 277 -4.50 21.15 -8.88
CA TRP A 277 -4.89 19.74 -9.08
C TRP A 277 -5.40 19.13 -7.78
N LEU A 278 -4.68 19.37 -6.68
CA LEU A 278 -5.07 18.89 -5.34
C LEU A 278 -6.40 19.48 -4.88
N GLU A 279 -6.63 20.78 -5.14
CA GLU A 279 -7.89 21.44 -4.84
C GLU A 279 -9.05 20.84 -5.64
N ARG A 280 -8.88 20.58 -6.93
CA ARG A 280 -9.88 19.89 -7.77
C ARG A 280 -10.21 18.51 -7.24
N TYR A 281 -9.19 17.72 -6.88
CA TYR A 281 -9.39 16.39 -6.30
C TYR A 281 -10.16 16.49 -4.99
N GLN A 282 -9.74 17.37 -4.09
CA GLN A 282 -10.41 17.57 -2.80
C GLN A 282 -11.84 18.12 -2.99
N ALA A 283 -12.07 18.97 -3.97
CA ALA A 283 -13.40 19.45 -4.32
C ALA A 283 -14.32 18.30 -4.74
N ARG A 284 -13.81 17.34 -5.52
CA ARG A 284 -14.57 16.18 -6.03
C ARG A 284 -14.78 15.10 -4.99
N PHE A 285 -13.78 14.80 -4.16
CA PHE A 285 -13.76 13.63 -3.29
C PHE A 285 -13.78 13.97 -1.79
N SER A 286 -13.87 15.24 -1.40
CA SER A 286 -13.95 15.75 -0.02
C SER A 286 -12.77 15.38 0.88
N ALA A 287 -11.73 14.74 0.35
CA ALA A 287 -10.54 14.34 1.07
C ALA A 287 -9.29 14.53 0.18
N PRO A 288 -8.13 14.88 0.74
CA PRO A 288 -6.89 14.94 -0.03
C PRO A 288 -6.43 13.53 -0.42
N PRO A 289 -5.86 13.36 -1.62
CA PRO A 289 -5.21 12.10 -2.01
C PRO A 289 -3.89 11.93 -1.27
N ALA A 290 -3.41 10.70 -1.17
CA ALA A 290 -2.03 10.49 -0.76
C ALA A 290 -1.07 10.96 -1.86
N GLN A 291 0.00 11.65 -1.46
CA GLN A 291 1.01 12.16 -2.39
C GLN A 291 2.27 11.32 -2.36
N TRP A 292 3.01 11.29 -3.50
CA TRP A 292 4.30 10.62 -3.61
C TRP A 292 5.27 11.38 -4.50
N HIS A 293 6.19 12.12 -3.86
CA HIS A 293 7.27 12.87 -4.52
C HIS A 293 8.49 13.03 -3.59
N SER A 294 9.58 13.57 -4.12
CA SER A 294 10.88 13.72 -3.42
C SER A 294 10.80 14.58 -2.16
N ASP A 295 10.00 15.64 -2.17
CA ASP A 295 9.98 16.69 -1.14
C ASP A 295 9.14 16.32 0.10
N LEU A 296 8.50 15.15 0.07
CA LEU A 296 7.73 14.67 1.22
C LEU A 296 8.64 14.29 2.38
N SER A 297 8.24 14.65 3.60
CA SER A 297 8.91 14.20 4.80
C SER A 297 8.96 12.67 4.90
N THR A 298 10.00 12.12 5.52
CA THR A 298 10.15 10.68 5.76
C THR A 298 8.92 10.06 6.45
N GLY A 299 8.31 10.79 7.36
CA GLY A 299 7.09 10.34 8.05
C GLY A 299 5.89 10.16 7.12
N ILE A 300 5.65 11.11 6.21
CA ILE A 300 4.58 11.03 5.20
C ILE A 300 4.88 9.91 4.20
N ARG A 301 6.10 9.83 3.68
CA ARG A 301 6.52 8.76 2.76
C ARG A 301 6.32 7.38 3.39
N ARG A 302 6.70 7.21 4.66
CA ARG A 302 6.48 5.97 5.41
C ARG A 302 4.98 5.64 5.53
N ALA A 303 4.15 6.61 5.90
CA ALA A 303 2.71 6.44 6.04
C ALA A 303 2.05 6.09 4.69
N THR A 304 2.45 6.77 3.60
CA THR A 304 1.95 6.51 2.24
C THR A 304 2.36 5.11 1.79
N TRP A 305 3.64 4.76 1.84
CA TRP A 305 4.12 3.45 1.41
C TRP A 305 3.38 2.32 2.13
N ARG A 306 3.30 2.41 3.46
CA ARG A 306 2.65 1.40 4.27
C ARG A 306 1.13 1.35 4.06
N GLY A 307 0.49 2.51 3.97
CA GLY A 307 -0.94 2.59 3.70
C GLY A 307 -1.33 2.02 2.33
N VAL A 308 -0.45 2.17 1.33
CA VAL A 308 -0.61 1.52 0.02
C VAL A 308 -0.47 0.00 0.15
N ALA A 309 0.61 -0.49 0.75
CA ALA A 309 0.86 -1.91 0.94
C ALA A 309 -0.25 -2.63 1.73
N GLU A 310 -0.80 -1.97 2.74
CA GLU A 310 -1.91 -2.46 3.57
C GLU A 310 -3.30 -2.23 2.96
N ASN A 311 -3.38 -1.76 1.71
CA ASN A 311 -4.64 -1.45 1.00
C ASN A 311 -5.55 -0.42 1.72
N ARG A 312 -4.99 0.39 2.61
CA ARG A 312 -5.70 1.45 3.33
C ARG A 312 -5.76 2.77 2.56
N ILE A 313 -4.77 3.03 1.69
CA ILE A 313 -4.77 4.16 0.77
C ILE A 313 -5.28 3.69 -0.57
N LYS A 314 -6.32 4.35 -1.06
CA LYS A 314 -6.99 3.98 -2.31
C LYS A 314 -6.54 4.84 -3.50
N VAL A 315 -6.10 6.08 -3.27
CA VAL A 315 -5.62 6.97 -4.34
C VAL A 315 -4.26 7.52 -3.96
N VAL A 316 -3.32 7.36 -4.87
CA VAL A 316 -2.02 8.01 -4.82
C VAL A 316 -1.86 8.90 -6.05
N VAL A 317 -1.46 10.14 -5.83
CA VAL A 317 -0.98 11.03 -6.90
C VAL A 317 0.51 11.26 -6.69
N GLY A 318 1.29 11.16 -7.75
CA GLY A 318 2.72 11.35 -7.57
C GLY A 318 3.54 11.34 -8.84
N ALA A 319 4.84 11.53 -8.65
CA ALA A 319 5.84 11.46 -9.69
C ALA A 319 6.09 10.03 -10.17
N ARG A 320 6.91 9.89 -11.20
CA ARG A 320 7.30 8.62 -11.86
C ARG A 320 7.65 7.48 -10.89
N SER A 321 8.27 7.77 -9.74
CA SER A 321 8.65 6.75 -8.75
C SER A 321 7.45 6.09 -8.04
N ALA A 322 6.27 6.70 -8.09
CA ALA A 322 5.05 6.12 -7.53
C ALA A 322 4.62 4.82 -8.22
N LEU A 323 5.09 4.57 -9.45
CA LEU A 323 4.89 3.31 -10.19
C LEU A 323 5.42 2.09 -9.43
N PHE A 324 6.41 2.26 -8.56
CA PHE A 324 7.03 1.16 -7.84
C PHE A 324 6.46 0.95 -6.43
N LEU A 325 5.41 1.69 -6.06
CA LEU A 325 4.72 1.45 -4.80
C LEU A 325 4.03 0.08 -4.79
N PRO A 326 4.01 -0.59 -3.63
CA PRO A 326 3.49 -1.95 -3.50
C PRO A 326 1.97 -1.99 -3.39
N PHE A 327 1.26 -1.62 -4.45
CA PHE A 327 -0.18 -1.74 -4.53
C PHE A 327 -0.58 -3.23 -4.60
N PRO A 328 -1.40 -3.73 -3.67
CA PRO A 328 -1.93 -5.10 -3.75
C PRO A 328 -3.15 -5.23 -4.66
N ASP A 329 -3.81 -4.13 -5.02
CA ASP A 329 -5.09 -4.14 -5.75
C ASP A 329 -5.22 -2.91 -6.69
N LEU A 330 -4.20 -2.65 -7.50
CA LEU A 330 -4.17 -1.53 -8.44
C LEU A 330 -5.09 -1.82 -9.64
N ALA A 331 -6.10 -0.96 -9.87
CA ALA A 331 -7.07 -1.14 -10.94
C ALA A 331 -7.01 -0.08 -12.02
N LEU A 332 -6.43 1.07 -11.73
CA LEU A 332 -6.38 2.18 -12.67
C LEU A 332 -5.06 2.93 -12.51
N ILE A 333 -4.38 3.15 -13.62
CA ILE A 333 -3.22 4.03 -13.72
C ILE A 333 -3.57 5.16 -14.69
N ILE A 334 -3.44 6.38 -14.24
CA ILE A 334 -3.60 7.58 -15.06
C ILE A 334 -2.22 8.21 -15.23
N VAL A 335 -1.89 8.60 -16.45
CA VAL A 335 -0.67 9.36 -16.77
C VAL A 335 -1.14 10.68 -17.35
N ASP A 336 -1.16 11.72 -16.51
CA ASP A 336 -1.56 13.07 -16.93
C ASP A 336 -0.38 13.76 -17.62
N GLU A 337 -0.66 14.58 -18.66
CA GLU A 337 0.36 15.22 -19.51
C GLU A 337 1.46 14.22 -19.98
N GLU A 338 1.02 13.12 -20.59
CA GLU A 338 1.82 11.92 -20.92
C GLU A 338 3.06 12.22 -21.80
N HIS A 339 3.06 13.35 -22.50
CA HIS A 339 4.14 13.81 -23.37
C HIS A 339 5.29 14.50 -22.62
N GLU A 340 5.14 14.76 -21.30
CA GLU A 340 6.14 15.49 -20.53
C GLU A 340 7.44 14.70 -20.38
N SER A 341 8.55 15.39 -20.66
CA SER A 341 9.90 14.81 -20.56
C SER A 341 10.28 14.41 -19.14
N ALA A 342 9.64 14.99 -18.13
CA ALA A 342 9.84 14.67 -16.71
C ALA A 342 9.52 13.19 -16.35
N TYR A 343 8.78 12.49 -17.22
CA TYR A 343 8.55 11.06 -17.06
C TYR A 343 9.74 10.17 -17.40
N LYS A 344 10.76 10.70 -18.05
CA LYS A 344 12.01 9.98 -18.28
C LYS A 344 12.89 10.07 -17.04
N GLN A 345 13.30 8.93 -16.51
CA GLN A 345 14.34 8.83 -15.50
C GLN A 345 15.68 8.59 -16.17
N GLU A 346 16.69 9.41 -15.89
CA GLU A 346 18.00 9.35 -16.52
C GLU A 346 19.10 8.86 -15.58
N ASP A 347 18.82 8.81 -14.26
CA ASP A 347 19.76 8.34 -13.25
C ASP A 347 19.36 6.97 -12.67
N GLY A 348 20.33 6.11 -12.41
CA GLY A 348 20.13 4.79 -11.83
C GLY A 348 19.47 3.83 -12.82
N VAL A 349 18.22 3.41 -12.55
CA VAL A 349 17.42 2.62 -13.50
C VAL A 349 16.82 3.58 -14.52
N ILE A 350 17.23 3.48 -15.78
CA ILE A 350 16.79 4.37 -16.85
C ILE A 350 15.49 3.85 -17.46
N TYR A 351 14.39 4.58 -17.30
CA TYR A 351 13.07 4.20 -17.84
C TYR A 351 12.22 5.41 -18.17
N HIS A 352 11.16 5.18 -18.96
CA HIS A 352 10.11 6.17 -19.20
C HIS A 352 8.83 5.74 -18.45
N ALA A 353 8.34 6.58 -17.53
CA ALA A 353 7.26 6.19 -16.62
C ALA A 353 5.94 5.90 -17.35
N ARG A 354 5.62 6.60 -18.46
CA ARG A 354 4.46 6.31 -19.30
C ARG A 354 4.49 4.88 -19.83
N ASP A 355 5.63 4.47 -20.39
CA ASP A 355 5.77 3.15 -20.97
C ASP A 355 5.70 2.06 -19.91
N MET A 356 6.31 2.34 -18.74
CA MET A 356 6.24 1.45 -17.58
C MET A 356 4.84 1.40 -16.96
N ALA A 357 4.04 2.48 -17.06
CA ALA A 357 2.65 2.48 -16.60
C ALA A 357 1.77 1.56 -17.46
N VAL A 358 1.97 1.56 -18.79
CA VAL A 358 1.28 0.64 -19.72
C VAL A 358 1.61 -0.82 -19.36
N LEU A 359 2.89 -1.09 -19.15
CA LEU A 359 3.32 -2.43 -18.75
C LEU A 359 2.73 -2.84 -17.40
N ARG A 360 2.86 -1.97 -16.39
CA ARG A 360 2.33 -2.27 -15.08
C ARG A 360 0.82 -2.55 -15.10
N GLY A 361 0.06 -1.76 -15.88
CA GLY A 361 -1.36 -2.02 -16.08
C GLY A 361 -1.65 -3.41 -16.69
N ARG A 362 -0.78 -3.89 -17.57
CA ARG A 362 -0.88 -5.24 -18.11
C ARG A 362 -0.60 -6.33 -17.07
N GLU A 363 0.40 -6.13 -16.22
CA GLU A 363 0.76 -7.11 -15.19
C GLU A 363 -0.26 -7.16 -14.03
N GLU A 364 -1.10 -6.11 -13.86
CA GLU A 364 -2.14 -6.07 -12.82
C GLU A 364 -3.50 -6.68 -13.26
N ASP A 365 -3.58 -7.21 -14.47
CA ASP A 365 -4.79 -7.83 -15.05
C ASP A 365 -4.94 -9.35 -14.60
#